data_d6346133e4d4a90736bfcbcd10768587
#
_entry.id   d6346133e4d4a90736bfcbcd10768587
#
_cell.length_a   1.000
_cell.length_b   1.000
_cell.length_c   1.000
_cell.angle_alpha   90.00
_cell.angle_beta   90.00
_cell.angle_gamma   90.00
#
_symmetry.space_group_name_H-M   'P 1'
#
loop_
_entity.id
_entity.type
_entity.pdbx_description
1 polymer ?
#
loop_
_entity_poly.entity_id
_entity_poly.type
_entity_poly.pdbx_seq_one_letter_code
_entity_poly.pdbx_strand_id
1 'polypeptide(L)'
;MPDDENAAGAASGADAAENEGGRIPPRSQIAAEYKWKLEDMFADDGAWEREYDALANEYKLIASHRGGLASGAEALLACLKARDGVYSRCESLYAYAKMRRDEDNTVSRYQAYTDKAMSLFTEASAVCSFIAPELLAAGRARIESFIAENDGLAVYSHYMDDLFRQCEHILSEREEEILALAGEPLNGADDIYTMLTCADMKFADIEDEHGNPAELSEGRYIRFLESADRGVRGRAFHELYRTYAMYKNTIASSLSASVKKDKFLSTVRKYGSSIEMNLDDDNVPVAIYDRLIEAVDAQIGLMHRYLRLRKRALSLPELRMYDVYTPITGASDRVITYPQAVGYIREGLSVLGGRYLDDLDRAFSQGWIDLYENVNKTHGAYSWGTYLSHPYILMNYQSRVDDALTLAHELGHALHSYYTNKNQAYINSEYKIFVAEVASTVNESLVLEHIIQNADDRAEKIYLLNRLLETIRGTLFRQTMFAEFERVIHNMAREGAALTADALSAEYKKLVDKHFGAEVNVNDEIAMEWARIPHFYRAFYVYQYATGISAALSITRRIKAEGAPAVERYLEFLAGGGSDYPLELLKRAGVDLTTPEPVEGAMQVFGAALTELENLI
;
A
#
# COMPACT_ATOMS: atom_id res chain seq x y z
N MET A 1 62.57 17.93 5.78
CA MET A 1 62.33 16.58 5.33
C MET A 1 62.18 15.68 6.51
N PRO A 2 61.02 15.18 6.83
CA PRO A 2 60.47 13.92 6.39
C PRO A 2 58.98 14.06 5.97
N ASP A 3 58.70 13.48 4.86
CA ASP A 3 57.78 12.42 4.45
C ASP A 3 56.31 12.59 4.81
N ASP A 4 55.57 13.07 3.78
CA ASP A 4 54.11 12.89 3.57
C ASP A 4 53.88 11.43 3.10
N GLU A 5 53.42 10.57 4.00
CA GLU A 5 52.74 9.33 3.73
C GLU A 5 51.64 9.15 4.77
N ASN A 6 50.41 9.60 4.47
CA ASN A 6 49.14 9.05 4.99
C ASN A 6 47.94 9.86 4.48
N ALA A 7 47.64 9.69 3.21
CA ALA A 7 46.37 10.11 2.63
C ALA A 7 45.91 9.09 1.56
N ALA A 8 45.82 7.82 1.95
CA ALA A 8 45.21 6.77 1.12
C ALA A 8 44.61 5.69 2.04
N GLY A 9 43.41 5.95 2.55
CA GLY A 9 42.76 5.03 3.46
C GLY A 9 41.29 5.36 3.77
N ALA A 10 40.52 5.86 2.79
CA ALA A 10 39.10 6.11 2.99
C ALA A 10 38.30 5.90 1.70
N ALA A 11 38.61 4.85 0.94
CA ALA A 11 37.87 4.48 -0.25
C ALA A 11 37.84 2.95 -0.39
N SER A 12 37.25 2.23 0.57
CA SER A 12 37.08 0.77 0.48
C SER A 12 35.84 0.25 1.22
N GLY A 13 34.84 1.10 1.52
CA GLY A 13 33.57 0.69 2.14
C GLY A 13 32.44 0.41 1.15
N ALA A 14 32.57 0.80 -0.12
CA ALA A 14 31.50 0.67 -1.12
C ALA A 14 31.51 -0.65 -1.90
N ASP A 15 32.62 -1.41 -1.89
CA ASP A 15 32.77 -2.64 -2.69
C ASP A 15 32.50 -3.93 -1.92
N ALA A 16 32.04 -3.86 -0.67
CA ALA A 16 31.91 -5.06 0.19
C ALA A 16 30.62 -5.89 -0.05
N ALA A 17 29.75 -5.51 -0.98
CA ALA A 17 28.52 -6.27 -1.30
C ALA A 17 28.61 -7.07 -2.61
N GLU A 18 29.64 -6.90 -3.43
CA GLU A 18 29.92 -7.82 -4.55
C GLU A 18 30.71 -9.03 -4.03
N ASN A 19 29.94 -10.02 -3.57
CA ASN A 19 30.52 -11.33 -3.25
C ASN A 19 31.22 -11.93 -4.48
N GLU A 20 32.50 -12.29 -4.34
CA GLU A 20 33.21 -13.17 -5.25
C GLU A 20 32.40 -14.48 -5.43
N GLY A 21 31.51 -14.53 -6.41
CA GLY A 21 30.77 -15.75 -6.77
C GLY A 21 29.25 -15.67 -6.89
N GLY A 22 28.61 -14.50 -6.78
CA GLY A 22 27.16 -14.35 -7.02
C GLY A 22 26.24 -15.10 -6.05
N ARG A 23 26.68 -15.36 -4.81
CA ARG A 23 25.89 -16.01 -3.76
C ARG A 23 25.37 -14.99 -2.75
N ILE A 24 24.10 -15.15 -2.33
CA ILE A 24 23.52 -14.36 -1.26
C ILE A 24 24.32 -14.56 0.04
N PRO A 25 24.80 -13.50 0.72
CA PRO A 25 25.60 -13.62 1.92
C PRO A 25 24.76 -14.04 3.14
N PRO A 26 25.33 -14.75 4.12
CA PRO A 26 24.68 -14.93 5.42
C PRO A 26 24.62 -13.58 6.16
N ARG A 27 23.58 -13.38 7.00
CA ARG A 27 23.38 -12.14 7.77
C ARG A 27 24.61 -11.70 8.58
N SER A 28 25.42 -12.63 9.07
CA SER A 28 26.63 -12.32 9.84
C SER A 28 27.70 -11.55 9.04
N GLN A 29 27.66 -11.63 7.71
CA GLN A 29 28.57 -10.92 6.80
C GLN A 29 28.08 -9.52 6.42
N ILE A 30 26.79 -9.21 6.65
CA ILE A 30 26.29 -7.84 6.46
C ILE A 30 26.86 -6.96 7.59
N ALA A 31 27.44 -5.80 7.24
CA ALA A 31 27.98 -4.87 8.22
C ALA A 31 26.88 -4.29 9.11
N ALA A 32 27.22 -3.95 10.36
CA ALA A 32 26.24 -3.50 11.35
C ALA A 32 25.52 -2.20 10.94
N GLU A 33 26.20 -1.32 10.23
CA GLU A 33 25.67 -0.05 9.74
C GLU A 33 24.55 -0.20 8.70
N TYR A 34 24.41 -1.38 8.07
CA TYR A 34 23.36 -1.72 7.11
C TYR A 34 22.26 -2.60 7.70
N LYS A 35 22.19 -2.70 9.02
CA LYS A 35 21.18 -3.45 9.74
C LYS A 35 20.34 -2.53 10.61
N TRP A 36 19.08 -2.82 10.69
CA TRP A 36 18.23 -2.17 11.70
C TRP A 36 18.63 -2.58 13.11
N LYS A 37 18.27 -1.73 14.08
CA LYS A 37 18.65 -1.88 15.49
C LYS A 37 17.40 -2.17 16.33
N LEU A 38 16.92 -3.40 16.27
CA LEU A 38 15.74 -3.84 17.01
C LEU A 38 15.97 -3.83 18.55
N GLU A 39 17.22 -3.73 18.99
CA GLU A 39 17.63 -3.54 20.39
C GLU A 39 17.09 -2.24 20.97
N ASP A 40 16.72 -1.25 20.13
CA ASP A 40 16.07 -0.02 20.59
C ASP A 40 14.59 -0.26 20.99
N MET A 41 13.97 -1.37 20.58
CA MET A 41 12.66 -1.80 21.02
C MET A 41 12.75 -2.73 22.25
N PHE A 42 13.53 -3.81 22.17
CA PHE A 42 13.87 -4.71 23.27
C PHE A 42 15.35 -5.02 23.23
N ALA A 43 16.06 -4.75 24.34
CA ALA A 43 17.51 -4.90 24.42
C ALA A 43 18.00 -6.31 24.06
N ASP A 44 17.21 -7.32 24.33
CA ASP A 44 17.45 -8.73 24.02
C ASP A 44 16.14 -9.55 24.11
N ASP A 45 16.21 -10.84 23.70
CA ASP A 45 15.08 -11.78 23.78
C ASP A 45 14.57 -11.93 25.23
N GLY A 46 15.46 -11.86 26.22
CA GLY A 46 15.06 -11.95 27.63
C GLY A 46 14.24 -10.72 28.08
N ALA A 47 14.49 -9.54 27.52
CA ALA A 47 13.66 -8.36 27.76
C ALA A 47 12.26 -8.55 27.16
N TRP A 48 12.18 -9.11 25.95
CA TRP A 48 10.92 -9.45 25.30
C TRP A 48 10.11 -10.48 26.11
N GLU A 49 10.76 -11.54 26.59
CA GLU A 49 10.09 -12.59 27.41
C GLU A 49 9.53 -12.02 28.72
N ARG A 50 10.29 -11.16 29.41
CA ARG A 50 9.81 -10.51 30.65
C ARG A 50 8.59 -9.63 30.39
N GLU A 51 8.60 -8.88 29.30
CA GLU A 51 7.48 -8.02 28.90
C GLU A 51 6.24 -8.84 28.54
N TYR A 52 6.44 -9.93 27.78
CA TYR A 52 5.36 -10.86 27.47
C TYR A 52 4.71 -11.45 28.73
N ASP A 53 5.52 -11.93 29.68
CA ASP A 53 5.03 -12.54 30.93
C ASP A 53 4.30 -11.52 31.82
N ALA A 54 4.77 -10.27 31.86
CA ALA A 54 4.11 -9.19 32.59
C ALA A 54 2.74 -8.89 31.96
N LEU A 55 2.72 -8.71 30.65
CA LEU A 55 1.51 -8.31 29.93
C LEU A 55 0.46 -9.43 29.89
N ALA A 56 0.85 -10.71 29.87
CA ALA A 56 -0.03 -11.88 29.94
C ALA A 56 -0.90 -11.94 31.20
N ASN A 57 -0.53 -11.19 32.24
CA ASN A 57 -1.31 -11.05 33.46
C ASN A 57 -2.06 -9.71 33.54
N GLU A 58 -1.45 -8.64 33.02
CA GLU A 58 -1.94 -7.28 33.15
C GLU A 58 -3.21 -7.03 32.34
N TYR A 59 -3.30 -7.50 31.07
CA TYR A 59 -4.46 -7.27 30.22
C TYR A 59 -5.78 -7.73 30.85
N LYS A 60 -5.74 -8.77 31.70
CA LYS A 60 -6.91 -9.33 32.38
C LYS A 60 -7.55 -8.34 33.36
N LEU A 61 -6.77 -7.39 33.88
CA LEU A 61 -7.24 -6.37 34.80
C LEU A 61 -8.23 -5.39 34.15
N ILE A 62 -8.18 -5.24 32.83
CA ILE A 62 -9.11 -4.38 32.07
C ILE A 62 -10.56 -4.84 32.27
N ALA A 63 -10.80 -6.14 32.45
CA ALA A 63 -12.13 -6.68 32.71
C ALA A 63 -12.80 -6.09 33.96
N SER A 64 -12.02 -5.56 34.93
CA SER A 64 -12.57 -4.91 36.14
C SER A 64 -13.33 -3.60 35.86
N HIS A 65 -13.13 -2.98 34.70
CA HIS A 65 -13.86 -1.79 34.26
C HIS A 65 -15.25 -2.09 33.67
N ARG A 66 -15.52 -3.37 33.36
CA ARG A 66 -16.80 -3.81 32.74
C ARG A 66 -17.98 -3.42 33.62
N GLY A 67 -19.03 -2.82 33.00
CA GLY A 67 -20.21 -2.33 33.67
C GLY A 67 -20.02 -0.97 34.37
N GLY A 68 -18.81 -0.38 34.28
CA GLY A 68 -18.44 0.84 34.94
C GLY A 68 -18.25 2.09 34.06
N LEU A 69 -18.24 1.94 32.74
CA LEU A 69 -17.84 3.03 31.84
C LEU A 69 -18.80 4.22 31.85
N ALA A 70 -20.09 3.98 32.10
CA ALA A 70 -21.10 5.03 32.21
C ALA A 70 -21.16 5.68 33.62
N SER A 71 -20.34 5.26 34.59
CA SER A 71 -20.38 5.79 35.97
C SER A 71 -19.75 7.19 36.08
N GLY A 72 -18.82 7.57 35.19
CA GLY A 72 -18.20 8.89 35.16
C GLY A 72 -17.01 9.00 34.25
N ALA A 73 -16.59 10.23 33.94
CA ALA A 73 -15.49 10.55 33.04
C ALA A 73 -14.16 9.92 33.46
N GLU A 74 -13.85 9.90 34.77
CA GLU A 74 -12.61 9.28 35.30
C GLU A 74 -12.58 7.76 35.10
N ALA A 75 -13.71 7.06 35.31
CA ALA A 75 -13.78 5.61 35.11
C ALA A 75 -13.60 5.25 33.63
N LEU A 76 -14.20 6.01 32.75
CA LEU A 76 -14.03 5.84 31.30
C LEU A 76 -12.58 6.07 30.86
N LEU A 77 -11.97 7.20 31.29
CA LEU A 77 -10.59 7.54 30.96
C LEU A 77 -9.61 6.46 31.47
N ALA A 78 -9.81 5.96 32.68
CA ALA A 78 -8.95 4.91 33.25
C ALA A 78 -9.00 3.62 32.41
N CYS A 79 -10.19 3.21 31.97
CA CYS A 79 -10.34 2.04 31.11
C CYS A 79 -9.65 2.21 29.75
N LEU A 80 -9.88 3.35 29.07
CA LEU A 80 -9.29 3.61 27.76
C LEU A 80 -7.76 3.69 27.81
N LYS A 81 -7.19 4.34 28.84
CA LYS A 81 -5.74 4.36 29.07
C LYS A 81 -5.15 2.98 29.35
N ALA A 82 -5.86 2.16 30.13
CA ALA A 82 -5.43 0.78 30.40
C ALA A 82 -5.42 -0.06 29.11
N ARG A 83 -6.45 0.06 28.26
CA ARG A 83 -6.51 -0.58 26.94
C ARG A 83 -5.34 -0.13 26.07
N ASP A 84 -5.12 1.15 25.90
CA ASP A 84 -4.07 1.71 25.05
C ASP A 84 -2.68 1.32 25.50
N GLY A 85 -2.44 1.29 26.82
CA GLY A 85 -1.18 0.80 27.40
C GLY A 85 -0.92 -0.68 27.13
N VAL A 86 -1.95 -1.52 27.16
CA VAL A 86 -1.84 -2.94 26.81
C VAL A 86 -1.62 -3.11 25.31
N TYR A 87 -2.40 -2.43 24.46
CA TYR A 87 -2.35 -2.60 23.00
C TYR A 87 -1.01 -2.15 22.41
N SER A 88 -0.49 -0.98 22.82
CA SER A 88 0.80 -0.48 22.34
C SER A 88 1.97 -1.42 22.69
N ARG A 89 1.91 -2.08 23.84
CA ARG A 89 2.91 -3.07 24.27
C ARG A 89 2.75 -4.40 23.53
N CYS A 90 1.51 -4.86 23.29
CA CYS A 90 1.25 -6.05 22.44
C CYS A 90 1.78 -5.83 21.02
N GLU A 91 1.54 -4.65 20.46
CA GLU A 91 2.06 -4.25 19.13
C GLU A 91 3.59 -4.33 19.09
N SER A 92 4.27 -3.77 20.09
CA SER A 92 5.74 -3.82 20.18
C SER A 92 6.27 -5.24 20.29
N LEU A 93 5.61 -6.11 21.09
CA LEU A 93 5.97 -7.54 21.20
C LEU A 93 5.85 -8.26 19.85
N TYR A 94 4.76 -8.01 19.13
CA TYR A 94 4.52 -8.61 17.81
C TYR A 94 5.51 -8.11 16.78
N ALA A 95 5.71 -6.79 16.70
CA ALA A 95 6.60 -6.16 15.72
C ALA A 95 8.06 -6.64 15.89
N TYR A 96 8.58 -6.66 17.11
CA TYR A 96 9.91 -7.21 17.38
C TYR A 96 10.06 -8.66 16.90
N ALA A 97 9.15 -9.52 17.33
CA ALA A 97 9.17 -10.94 16.99
C ALA A 97 9.11 -11.16 15.48
N LYS A 98 8.21 -10.43 14.78
CA LYS A 98 8.02 -10.49 13.33
C LYS A 98 9.26 -10.00 12.58
N MET A 99 9.82 -8.85 12.97
CA MET A 99 11.01 -8.29 12.32
C MET A 99 12.25 -9.15 12.57
N ARG A 100 12.43 -9.72 13.75
CA ARG A 100 13.48 -10.73 14.01
C ARG A 100 13.32 -11.97 13.14
N ARG A 101 12.08 -12.44 12.94
CA ARG A 101 11.81 -13.55 12.03
C ARG A 101 12.16 -13.18 10.58
N ASP A 102 11.86 -11.95 10.15
CA ASP A 102 12.12 -11.50 8.79
C ASP A 102 13.62 -11.36 8.46
N GLU A 103 14.48 -11.23 9.46
CA GLU A 103 15.94 -11.29 9.29
C GLU A 103 16.42 -12.68 8.82
N ASP A 104 15.79 -13.75 9.33
CA ASP A 104 16.05 -15.15 8.96
C ASP A 104 14.82 -16.01 9.32
N ASN A 105 14.01 -16.34 8.32
CA ASN A 105 12.78 -17.10 8.48
C ASN A 105 12.97 -18.56 8.94
N THR A 106 14.21 -19.05 9.05
CA THR A 106 14.49 -20.41 9.55
C THR A 106 14.62 -20.48 11.06
N VAL A 107 14.68 -19.35 11.76
CA VAL A 107 14.83 -19.30 13.21
C VAL A 107 13.48 -19.55 13.89
N SER A 108 13.18 -20.79 14.24
CA SER A 108 11.90 -21.23 14.84
C SER A 108 11.50 -20.50 16.13
N ARG A 109 12.48 -19.97 16.89
CA ARG A 109 12.23 -19.15 18.07
C ARG A 109 11.36 -17.94 17.74
N TYR A 110 11.69 -17.19 16.68
CA TYR A 110 10.96 -15.98 16.33
C TYR A 110 9.61 -16.26 15.67
N GLN A 111 9.43 -17.44 15.05
CA GLN A 111 8.10 -17.92 14.68
C GLN A 111 7.24 -18.11 15.94
N ALA A 112 7.77 -18.82 16.94
CA ALA A 112 7.05 -19.05 18.20
C ALA A 112 6.75 -17.74 18.95
N TYR A 113 7.66 -16.76 18.93
CA TYR A 113 7.42 -15.46 19.54
C TYR A 113 6.32 -14.69 18.81
N THR A 114 6.32 -14.71 17.48
CA THR A 114 5.26 -14.09 16.67
C THR A 114 3.89 -14.67 17.00
N ASP A 115 3.78 -16.00 17.07
CA ASP A 115 2.53 -16.70 17.39
C ASP A 115 2.06 -16.37 18.82
N LYS A 116 2.98 -16.36 19.80
CA LYS A 116 2.68 -15.98 21.18
C LYS A 116 2.17 -14.54 21.29
N ALA A 117 2.85 -13.58 20.62
CA ALA A 117 2.45 -12.17 20.65
C ALA A 117 1.07 -11.97 20.00
N MET A 118 0.80 -12.64 18.88
CA MET A 118 -0.50 -12.60 18.22
C MET A 118 -1.61 -13.18 19.09
N SER A 119 -1.36 -14.33 19.74
CA SER A 119 -2.32 -14.94 20.67
C SER A 119 -2.63 -14.01 21.85
N LEU A 120 -1.58 -13.40 22.42
CA LEU A 120 -1.74 -12.43 23.51
C LEU A 120 -2.57 -11.21 23.10
N PHE A 121 -2.29 -10.65 21.92
CA PHE A 121 -3.06 -9.52 21.38
C PHE A 121 -4.54 -9.90 21.16
N THR A 122 -4.80 -11.09 20.63
CA THR A 122 -6.16 -11.62 20.44
C THR A 122 -6.91 -11.76 21.76
N GLU A 123 -6.25 -12.32 22.79
CA GLU A 123 -6.83 -12.45 24.13
C GLU A 123 -7.12 -11.08 24.77
N ALA A 124 -6.18 -10.13 24.64
CA ALA A 124 -6.38 -8.77 25.14
C ALA A 124 -7.54 -8.05 24.43
N SER A 125 -7.66 -8.24 23.12
CA SER A 125 -8.76 -7.69 22.32
C SER A 125 -10.11 -8.27 22.75
N ALA A 126 -10.16 -9.58 23.01
CA ALA A 126 -11.37 -10.24 23.52
C ALA A 126 -11.80 -9.70 24.89
N VAL A 127 -10.83 -9.44 25.79
CA VAL A 127 -11.13 -8.81 27.10
C VAL A 127 -11.66 -7.40 26.95
N CYS A 128 -11.19 -6.62 25.99
CA CYS A 128 -11.61 -5.24 25.71
C CYS A 128 -12.93 -5.13 24.93
N SER A 129 -13.49 -6.23 24.42
CA SER A 129 -14.66 -6.24 23.53
C SER A 129 -15.92 -5.60 24.12
N PHE A 130 -16.02 -5.45 25.45
CA PHE A 130 -17.16 -4.81 26.13
C PHE A 130 -17.18 -3.29 25.97
N ILE A 131 -16.05 -2.64 25.61
CA ILE A 131 -15.89 -1.18 25.63
C ILE A 131 -16.87 -0.51 24.65
N ALA A 132 -16.86 -0.91 23.40
CA ALA A 132 -17.72 -0.30 22.38
C ALA A 132 -19.22 -0.50 22.68
N PRO A 133 -19.73 -1.70 23.03
CA PRO A 133 -21.11 -1.88 23.46
C PRO A 133 -21.51 -1.02 24.65
N GLU A 134 -20.67 -0.88 25.68
CA GLU A 134 -20.99 -0.05 26.84
C GLU A 134 -21.02 1.45 26.50
N LEU A 135 -20.13 1.92 25.64
CA LEU A 135 -20.14 3.31 25.14
C LEU A 135 -21.43 3.59 24.37
N LEU A 136 -21.83 2.71 23.46
CA LEU A 136 -23.07 2.83 22.71
C LEU A 136 -24.31 2.80 23.63
N ALA A 137 -24.32 1.92 24.63
CA ALA A 137 -25.39 1.83 25.62
C ALA A 137 -25.47 3.07 26.51
N ALA A 138 -24.35 3.71 26.85
CA ALA A 138 -24.32 4.99 27.58
C ALA A 138 -24.93 6.14 26.77
N GLY A 139 -24.82 6.08 25.45
CA GLY A 139 -25.37 7.05 24.52
C GLY A 139 -24.47 8.28 24.30
N ARG A 140 -24.54 8.83 23.07
CA ARG A 140 -23.68 9.92 22.59
C ARG A 140 -23.64 11.11 23.56
N ALA A 141 -24.82 11.64 23.99
CA ALA A 141 -24.89 12.80 24.85
C ALA A 141 -24.19 12.63 26.23
N ARG A 142 -24.23 11.39 26.76
CA ARG A 142 -23.53 11.08 28.02
C ARG A 142 -22.02 11.09 27.84
N ILE A 143 -21.54 10.50 26.76
CA ILE A 143 -20.09 10.43 26.43
C ILE A 143 -19.57 11.85 26.14
N GLU A 144 -20.29 12.66 25.37
CA GLU A 144 -19.95 14.07 25.12
C GLU A 144 -19.84 14.88 26.40
N SER A 145 -20.75 14.63 27.39
CA SER A 145 -20.63 15.29 28.71
C SER A 145 -19.35 14.87 29.43
N PHE A 146 -18.93 13.62 29.36
CA PHE A 146 -17.67 13.15 29.95
C PHE A 146 -16.45 13.77 29.30
N ILE A 147 -16.46 13.93 27.97
CA ILE A 147 -15.36 14.61 27.23
C ILE A 147 -15.27 16.07 27.70
N ALA A 148 -16.41 16.75 27.90
CA ALA A 148 -16.44 18.13 28.39
C ALA A 148 -16.02 18.27 29.88
N GLU A 149 -16.20 17.22 30.68
CA GLU A 149 -15.82 17.17 32.11
C GLU A 149 -14.33 16.86 32.32
N ASN A 150 -13.67 16.15 31.38
CA ASN A 150 -12.31 15.67 31.56
C ASN A 150 -11.48 15.79 30.27
N ASP A 151 -10.59 16.78 30.24
CA ASP A 151 -9.71 17.07 29.10
C ASP A 151 -8.89 15.85 28.63
N GLY A 152 -8.63 14.88 29.52
CA GLY A 152 -7.95 13.63 29.16
C GLY A 152 -8.74 12.75 28.19
N LEU A 153 -10.05 12.95 28.07
CA LEU A 153 -10.89 12.25 27.10
C LEU A 153 -10.92 12.91 25.72
N ALA A 154 -10.41 14.14 25.58
CA ALA A 154 -10.45 14.88 24.32
C ALA A 154 -9.72 14.11 23.17
N VAL A 155 -8.66 13.38 23.49
CA VAL A 155 -7.90 12.57 22.48
C VAL A 155 -8.72 11.41 21.91
N TYR A 156 -9.80 11.00 22.58
CA TYR A 156 -10.70 9.92 22.17
C TYR A 156 -11.93 10.43 21.41
N SER A 157 -12.05 11.74 21.19
CA SER A 157 -13.26 12.33 20.59
C SER A 157 -13.55 11.77 19.20
N HIS A 158 -12.54 11.63 18.35
CA HIS A 158 -12.71 11.07 17.02
C HIS A 158 -13.11 9.58 17.05
N TYR A 159 -12.45 8.78 17.88
CA TYR A 159 -12.81 7.36 18.08
C TYR A 159 -14.28 7.21 18.52
N MET A 160 -14.75 8.06 19.44
CA MET A 160 -16.12 8.02 19.91
C MET A 160 -17.11 8.53 18.86
N ASP A 161 -16.76 9.59 18.13
CA ASP A 161 -17.59 10.10 17.04
C ASP A 161 -17.80 9.05 15.95
N ASP A 162 -16.73 8.39 15.51
CA ASP A 162 -16.78 7.33 14.50
C ASP A 162 -17.60 6.12 14.98
N LEU A 163 -17.44 5.71 16.25
CA LEU A 163 -18.24 4.65 16.86
C LEU A 163 -19.75 4.98 16.84
N PHE A 164 -20.11 6.21 17.20
CA PHE A 164 -21.51 6.64 17.19
C PHE A 164 -22.05 6.90 15.78
N ARG A 165 -21.21 7.26 14.83
CA ARG A 165 -21.58 7.39 13.42
C ARG A 165 -22.04 6.05 12.84
N GLN A 166 -21.31 4.98 13.16
CA GLN A 166 -21.58 3.63 12.65
C GLN A 166 -22.72 2.90 13.41
N CYS A 167 -23.26 3.48 14.48
CA CYS A 167 -24.21 2.78 15.37
C CYS A 167 -25.48 2.28 14.68
N GLU A 168 -25.94 2.92 13.61
CA GLU A 168 -27.12 2.49 12.83
C GLU A 168 -26.91 1.15 12.08
N HIS A 169 -25.64 0.80 11.84
CA HIS A 169 -25.19 -0.37 11.12
C HIS A 169 -24.71 -1.50 12.05
N ILE A 170 -24.67 -1.24 13.36
CA ILE A 170 -24.41 -2.24 14.39
C ILE A 170 -25.70 -2.96 14.72
N LEU A 171 -25.67 -4.29 14.68
CA LEU A 171 -26.82 -5.13 14.93
C LEU A 171 -26.94 -5.50 16.41
N SER A 172 -27.97 -6.28 16.76
CA SER A 172 -28.07 -6.83 18.11
C SER A 172 -26.92 -7.81 18.39
N GLU A 173 -26.57 -7.98 19.67
CA GLU A 173 -25.49 -8.90 20.11
C GLU A 173 -25.61 -10.30 19.47
N ARG A 174 -26.82 -10.84 19.41
CA ARG A 174 -27.07 -12.16 18.82
C ARG A 174 -26.87 -12.18 17.30
N GLU A 175 -27.25 -11.12 16.59
CA GLU A 175 -27.05 -11.00 15.15
C GLU A 175 -25.57 -10.83 14.82
N GLU A 176 -24.83 -10.01 15.60
CA GLU A 176 -23.37 -9.86 15.45
C GLU A 176 -22.64 -11.18 15.71
N GLU A 177 -23.05 -11.95 16.71
CA GLU A 177 -22.52 -13.31 16.95
C GLU A 177 -22.74 -14.24 15.75
N ILE A 178 -23.94 -14.21 15.16
CA ILE A 178 -24.23 -15.02 13.98
C ILE A 178 -23.38 -14.58 12.77
N LEU A 179 -23.22 -13.28 12.55
CA LEU A 179 -22.38 -12.77 11.45
C LEU A 179 -20.92 -13.10 11.67
N ALA A 180 -20.42 -13.02 12.89
CA ALA A 180 -19.05 -13.42 13.22
C ALA A 180 -18.79 -14.89 12.92
N LEU A 181 -19.73 -15.79 13.31
CA LEU A 181 -19.65 -17.22 13.00
C LEU A 181 -19.80 -17.52 11.50
N ALA A 182 -20.50 -16.65 10.75
CA ALA A 182 -20.64 -16.77 9.30
C ALA A 182 -19.41 -16.23 8.53
N GLY A 183 -18.49 -15.56 9.19
CA GLY A 183 -17.33 -14.92 8.55
C GLY A 183 -16.48 -15.89 7.75
N GLU A 184 -16.12 -17.04 8.34
CA GLU A 184 -15.32 -18.07 7.67
C GLU A 184 -15.99 -18.61 6.40
N PRO A 185 -17.24 -19.14 6.42
CA PRO A 185 -17.90 -19.61 5.20
C PRO A 185 -18.18 -18.49 4.17
N LEU A 186 -18.39 -17.25 4.59
CA LEU A 186 -18.57 -16.13 3.69
C LEU A 186 -17.29 -15.74 2.93
N ASN A 187 -16.11 -16.00 3.50
CA ASN A 187 -14.82 -15.76 2.85
C ASN A 187 -14.36 -16.92 1.96
N GLY A 188 -15.02 -18.07 2.00
CA GLY A 188 -14.65 -19.25 1.22
C GLY A 188 -14.53 -19.03 -0.30
N ALA A 189 -15.17 -18.00 -0.86
CA ALA A 189 -15.04 -17.66 -2.28
C ALA A 189 -13.62 -17.19 -2.63
N ASP A 190 -12.98 -16.41 -1.77
CA ASP A 190 -11.60 -15.93 -1.92
C ASP A 190 -10.61 -17.10 -1.75
N ASP A 191 -10.84 -17.95 -0.75
CA ASP A 191 -10.02 -19.15 -0.53
C ASP A 191 -10.04 -20.10 -1.74
N ILE A 192 -11.24 -20.35 -2.32
CA ILE A 192 -11.40 -21.19 -3.53
C ILE A 192 -10.63 -20.56 -4.70
N TYR A 193 -10.74 -19.26 -4.90
CA TYR A 193 -10.01 -18.54 -5.93
C TYR A 193 -8.49 -18.70 -5.75
N THR A 194 -8.02 -18.47 -4.54
CA THR A 194 -6.59 -18.57 -4.18
C THR A 194 -6.06 -19.98 -4.41
N MET A 195 -6.77 -21.02 -3.93
CA MET A 195 -6.36 -22.41 -4.16
C MET A 195 -6.34 -22.76 -5.65
N LEU A 196 -7.37 -22.36 -6.40
CA LEU A 196 -7.41 -22.60 -7.84
C LEU A 196 -6.25 -21.93 -8.58
N THR A 197 -5.99 -20.64 -8.34
CA THR A 197 -5.03 -19.86 -9.12
C THR A 197 -3.59 -20.07 -8.67
N CYS A 198 -3.35 -20.27 -7.38
CA CYS A 198 -2.00 -20.43 -6.83
C CYS A 198 -1.53 -21.89 -6.75
N ALA A 199 -2.46 -22.86 -6.58
CA ALA A 199 -2.10 -24.25 -6.37
C ALA A 199 -2.45 -25.17 -7.56
N ASP A 200 -3.69 -25.13 -8.05
CA ASP A 200 -4.18 -26.12 -9.02
C ASP A 200 -3.92 -25.72 -10.47
N MET A 201 -4.02 -24.43 -10.80
CA MET A 201 -3.82 -23.93 -12.17
C MET A 201 -2.38 -24.07 -12.59
N LYS A 202 -2.17 -24.70 -13.75
CA LYS A 202 -0.85 -24.87 -14.36
C LYS A 202 -0.88 -24.34 -15.79
N PHE A 203 0.12 -23.52 -16.09
CA PHE A 203 0.34 -23.02 -17.45
C PHE A 203 1.27 -23.97 -18.19
N ALA A 204 1.09 -24.12 -19.51
CA ALA A 204 2.06 -24.83 -20.31
C ALA A 204 3.33 -23.98 -20.49
N ASP A 205 4.45 -24.66 -20.72
CA ASP A 205 5.70 -24.01 -21.09
C ASP A 205 5.52 -23.25 -22.42
N ILE A 206 6.21 -22.12 -22.51
CA ILE A 206 6.30 -21.33 -23.74
C ILE A 206 7.74 -21.42 -24.27
N GLU A 207 7.95 -21.10 -25.55
CA GLU A 207 9.30 -20.94 -26.08
C GLU A 207 9.83 -19.52 -25.79
N ASP A 208 11.04 -19.44 -25.25
CA ASP A 208 11.78 -18.18 -25.06
C ASP A 208 12.31 -17.63 -26.41
N GLU A 209 13.09 -16.54 -26.37
CA GLU A 209 13.70 -15.90 -27.55
C GLU A 209 14.75 -16.78 -28.26
N HIS A 210 15.20 -17.85 -27.61
CA HIS A 210 16.19 -18.81 -28.14
C HIS A 210 15.54 -20.13 -28.60
N GLY A 211 14.19 -20.24 -28.47
CA GLY A 211 13.45 -21.46 -28.80
C GLY A 211 13.52 -22.54 -27.71
N ASN A 212 13.98 -22.22 -26.50
CA ASN A 212 14.00 -23.16 -25.39
C ASN A 212 12.67 -23.12 -24.63
N PRO A 213 12.23 -24.26 -24.06
CA PRO A 213 11.07 -24.28 -23.16
C PRO A 213 11.32 -23.40 -21.94
N ALA A 214 10.36 -22.52 -21.63
CA ALA A 214 10.37 -21.64 -20.47
C ALA A 214 9.05 -21.76 -19.71
N GLU A 215 9.12 -22.05 -18.42
CA GLU A 215 7.96 -22.18 -17.55
C GLU A 215 7.22 -20.84 -17.43
N LEU A 216 5.93 -20.82 -17.74
CA LEU A 216 5.04 -19.69 -17.53
C LEU A 216 4.36 -19.80 -16.15
N SER A 217 4.30 -18.68 -15.43
CA SER A 217 3.55 -18.52 -14.20
C SER A 217 3.00 -17.09 -14.09
N GLU A 218 2.03 -16.83 -13.20
CA GLU A 218 1.55 -15.47 -12.94
C GLU A 218 2.69 -14.51 -12.56
N GLY A 219 3.60 -14.94 -11.70
CA GLY A 219 4.74 -14.14 -11.27
C GLY A 219 5.76 -13.85 -12.38
N ARG A 220 5.86 -14.73 -13.41
CA ARG A 220 6.79 -14.57 -14.53
C ARG A 220 6.15 -13.91 -15.75
N TYR A 221 4.84 -13.81 -15.78
CA TYR A 221 4.09 -13.30 -16.93
C TYR A 221 4.52 -11.90 -17.38
N ILE A 222 4.62 -10.96 -16.44
CA ILE A 222 5.04 -9.58 -16.77
C ILE A 222 6.45 -9.58 -17.37
N ARG A 223 7.37 -10.35 -16.82
CA ARG A 223 8.73 -10.47 -17.38
C ARG A 223 8.72 -10.93 -18.85
N PHE A 224 7.82 -11.86 -19.22
CA PHE A 224 7.68 -12.27 -20.62
C PHE A 224 7.04 -11.17 -21.50
N LEU A 225 6.14 -10.36 -20.95
CA LEU A 225 5.58 -9.20 -21.66
C LEU A 225 6.60 -8.06 -21.86
N GLU A 226 7.65 -8.03 -21.05
CA GLU A 226 8.77 -7.10 -21.18
C GLU A 226 9.85 -7.58 -22.17
N SER A 227 9.78 -8.83 -22.66
CA SER A 227 10.73 -9.35 -23.62
C SER A 227 10.82 -8.48 -24.87
N ALA A 228 12.01 -8.28 -25.40
CA ALA A 228 12.24 -7.61 -26.68
C ALA A 228 11.62 -8.40 -27.84
N ASP A 229 11.56 -9.74 -27.73
CA ASP A 229 10.94 -10.61 -28.73
C ASP A 229 9.41 -10.56 -28.63
N ARG A 230 8.78 -10.01 -29.67
CA ARG A 230 7.32 -9.90 -29.75
C ARG A 230 6.61 -11.26 -29.78
N GLY A 231 7.29 -12.29 -30.34
CA GLY A 231 6.75 -13.66 -30.37
C GLY A 231 6.64 -14.25 -28.96
N VAL A 232 7.66 -14.03 -28.11
CA VAL A 232 7.63 -14.43 -26.69
C VAL A 232 6.45 -13.75 -25.97
N ARG A 233 6.28 -12.44 -26.15
CA ARG A 233 5.15 -11.70 -25.54
C ARG A 233 3.80 -12.29 -25.94
N GLY A 234 3.63 -12.54 -27.25
CA GLY A 234 2.40 -13.13 -27.78
C GLY A 234 2.14 -14.53 -27.22
N ARG A 235 3.17 -15.43 -27.22
CA ARG A 235 3.04 -16.79 -26.66
C ARG A 235 2.63 -16.75 -25.19
N ALA A 236 3.29 -15.93 -24.37
CA ALA A 236 2.96 -15.79 -22.95
C ALA A 236 1.52 -15.29 -22.75
N PHE A 237 1.10 -14.28 -23.50
CA PHE A 237 -0.25 -13.74 -23.45
C PHE A 237 -1.31 -14.78 -23.80
N HIS A 238 -1.19 -15.42 -24.95
CA HIS A 238 -2.17 -16.39 -25.41
C HIS A 238 -2.25 -17.61 -24.48
N GLU A 239 -1.10 -18.11 -24.00
CA GLU A 239 -1.08 -19.27 -23.10
C GLU A 239 -1.71 -18.94 -21.73
N LEU A 240 -1.39 -17.77 -21.16
CA LEU A 240 -2.00 -17.34 -19.91
C LEU A 240 -3.54 -17.32 -20.03
N TYR A 241 -4.08 -16.59 -21.00
CA TYR A 241 -5.53 -16.46 -21.16
C TYR A 241 -6.19 -17.76 -21.64
N ARG A 242 -5.49 -18.61 -22.40
CA ARG A 242 -5.96 -19.97 -22.72
C ARG A 242 -6.20 -20.79 -21.45
N THR A 243 -5.29 -20.71 -20.50
CA THR A 243 -5.39 -21.42 -19.23
C THR A 243 -6.53 -20.86 -18.39
N TYR A 244 -6.64 -19.53 -18.24
CA TYR A 244 -7.78 -18.92 -17.53
C TYR A 244 -9.13 -19.28 -18.17
N ALA A 245 -9.20 -19.37 -19.49
CA ALA A 245 -10.43 -19.75 -20.20
C ALA A 245 -10.94 -21.14 -19.83
N MET A 246 -10.06 -22.08 -19.48
CA MET A 246 -10.47 -23.41 -19.01
C MET A 246 -11.21 -23.37 -17.67
N TYR A 247 -10.94 -22.36 -16.83
CA TYR A 247 -11.52 -22.24 -15.49
C TYR A 247 -12.51 -21.08 -15.36
N LYS A 248 -12.86 -20.39 -16.47
CA LYS A 248 -13.66 -19.16 -16.46
C LYS A 248 -14.96 -19.26 -15.67
N ASN A 249 -15.66 -20.39 -15.76
CA ASN A 249 -16.93 -20.59 -15.10
C ASN A 249 -16.77 -20.77 -13.58
N THR A 250 -15.73 -21.45 -13.13
CA THR A 250 -15.41 -21.62 -11.72
C THR A 250 -15.03 -20.28 -11.09
N ILE A 251 -14.17 -19.52 -11.75
CA ILE A 251 -13.73 -18.19 -11.29
C ILE A 251 -14.91 -17.21 -11.27
N ALA A 252 -15.76 -17.20 -12.32
CA ALA A 252 -16.97 -16.38 -12.35
C ALA A 252 -17.95 -16.74 -11.22
N SER A 253 -18.10 -18.03 -10.92
CA SER A 253 -18.94 -18.48 -9.81
C SER A 253 -18.40 -18.04 -8.46
N SER A 254 -17.07 -18.13 -8.26
CA SER A 254 -16.41 -17.65 -7.04
C SER A 254 -16.54 -16.14 -6.88
N LEU A 255 -16.23 -15.35 -7.93
CA LEU A 255 -16.41 -13.89 -7.89
C LEU A 255 -17.88 -13.49 -7.66
N SER A 256 -18.83 -14.17 -8.31
CA SER A 256 -20.26 -13.97 -8.07
C SER A 256 -20.65 -14.24 -6.61
N ALA A 257 -20.06 -15.24 -5.97
CA ALA A 257 -20.30 -15.54 -4.56
C ALA A 257 -19.75 -14.42 -3.65
N SER A 258 -18.55 -13.90 -3.94
CA SER A 258 -17.97 -12.77 -3.21
C SER A 258 -18.83 -11.51 -3.33
N VAL A 259 -19.24 -11.12 -4.54
CA VAL A 259 -20.13 -9.96 -4.75
C VAL A 259 -21.49 -10.13 -4.04
N LYS A 260 -22.03 -11.37 -4.00
CA LYS A 260 -23.26 -11.65 -3.25
C LYS A 260 -23.08 -11.62 -1.74
N LYS A 261 -21.89 -12.00 -1.23
CA LYS A 261 -21.51 -11.82 0.17
C LYS A 261 -21.61 -10.33 0.55
N ASP A 262 -21.01 -9.44 -0.26
CA ASP A 262 -21.04 -8.00 0.01
C ASP A 262 -22.46 -7.43 -0.05
N LYS A 263 -23.27 -7.88 -1.02
CA LYS A 263 -24.70 -7.53 -1.07
C LYS A 263 -25.46 -8.01 0.18
N PHE A 264 -25.20 -9.23 0.65
CA PHE A 264 -25.80 -9.77 1.87
C PHE A 264 -25.42 -8.92 3.08
N LEU A 265 -24.13 -8.67 3.29
CA LEU A 265 -23.62 -7.90 4.43
C LEU A 265 -24.17 -6.47 4.43
N SER A 266 -24.15 -5.78 3.30
CA SER A 266 -24.71 -4.43 3.19
C SER A 266 -26.21 -4.40 3.50
N THR A 267 -26.96 -5.42 3.07
CA THR A 267 -28.39 -5.51 3.33
C THR A 267 -28.69 -5.72 4.82
N VAL A 268 -28.02 -6.67 5.47
CA VAL A 268 -28.27 -6.96 6.90
C VAL A 268 -27.81 -5.83 7.80
N ARG A 269 -26.75 -5.12 7.43
CA ARG A 269 -26.23 -3.95 8.13
C ARG A 269 -26.94 -2.64 7.75
N LYS A 270 -28.02 -2.69 6.96
CA LYS A 270 -28.90 -1.58 6.57
C LYS A 270 -28.21 -0.47 5.76
N TYR A 271 -27.19 -0.80 5.00
CA TYR A 271 -26.63 0.10 3.99
C TYR A 271 -27.48 0.08 2.70
N GLY A 272 -27.51 1.18 1.99
CA GLY A 272 -28.21 1.31 0.71
C GLY A 272 -27.57 0.52 -0.43
N SER A 273 -26.26 0.19 -0.31
CA SER A 273 -25.50 -0.56 -1.31
C SER A 273 -24.21 -1.13 -0.73
N SER A 274 -23.61 -2.11 -1.43
CA SER A 274 -22.30 -2.67 -1.05
C SER A 274 -21.19 -1.63 -1.09
N ILE A 275 -21.20 -0.70 -2.06
CA ILE A 275 -20.21 0.37 -2.12
C ILE A 275 -20.33 1.31 -0.92
N GLU A 276 -21.53 1.71 -0.53
CA GLU A 276 -21.74 2.54 0.64
C GLU A 276 -21.17 1.88 1.89
N MET A 277 -21.44 0.60 2.11
CA MET A 277 -20.90 -0.16 3.23
C MET A 277 -19.35 -0.17 3.24
N ASN A 278 -18.73 -0.47 2.10
CA ASN A 278 -17.27 -0.60 2.06
C ASN A 278 -16.52 0.75 2.15
N LEU A 279 -17.16 1.87 1.76
CA LEU A 279 -16.59 3.20 1.87
C LEU A 279 -16.85 3.84 3.25
N ASP A 280 -17.81 3.32 4.00
CA ASP A 280 -18.21 3.86 5.30
C ASP A 280 -17.13 3.70 6.38
N ASP A 281 -16.31 2.65 6.32
CA ASP A 281 -15.19 2.43 7.25
C ASP A 281 -14.21 3.62 7.29
N ASP A 282 -14.04 4.31 6.16
CA ASP A 282 -13.21 5.50 6.01
C ASP A 282 -14.04 6.81 5.96
N ASN A 283 -15.35 6.72 6.16
CA ASN A 283 -16.30 7.83 6.02
C ASN A 283 -16.18 8.54 4.65
N VAL A 284 -16.02 7.77 3.58
CA VAL A 284 -15.87 8.28 2.21
C VAL A 284 -17.22 8.25 1.50
N PRO A 285 -17.76 9.40 1.08
CA PRO A 285 -18.98 9.46 0.28
C PRO A 285 -18.82 8.75 -1.07
N VAL A 286 -19.83 7.99 -1.50
CA VAL A 286 -19.87 7.30 -2.82
C VAL A 286 -19.59 8.27 -3.98
N ALA A 287 -19.99 9.53 -3.86
CA ALA A 287 -19.74 10.56 -4.86
C ALA A 287 -18.25 10.79 -5.17
N ILE A 288 -17.32 10.48 -4.25
CA ILE A 288 -15.87 10.56 -4.52
C ILE A 288 -15.44 9.46 -5.47
N TYR A 289 -15.97 8.27 -5.28
CA TYR A 289 -15.71 7.14 -6.18
C TYR A 289 -16.22 7.41 -7.61
N ASP A 290 -17.45 7.93 -7.72
CA ASP A 290 -18.04 8.26 -9.01
C ASP A 290 -17.26 9.40 -9.71
N ARG A 291 -16.85 10.45 -8.97
CA ARG A 291 -16.04 11.55 -9.51
C ARG A 291 -14.65 11.15 -9.97
N LEU A 292 -14.02 10.19 -9.27
CA LEU A 292 -12.74 9.64 -9.73
C LEU A 292 -12.90 9.05 -11.14
N ILE A 293 -13.91 8.23 -11.37
CA ILE A 293 -14.17 7.62 -12.67
C ILE A 293 -14.43 8.71 -13.72
N GLU A 294 -15.32 9.67 -13.42
CA GLU A 294 -15.67 10.78 -14.31
C GLU A 294 -14.44 11.64 -14.69
N ALA A 295 -13.58 11.95 -13.72
CA ALA A 295 -12.39 12.78 -13.95
C ALA A 295 -11.34 12.06 -14.82
N VAL A 296 -11.14 10.75 -14.60
CA VAL A 296 -10.24 9.94 -15.43
C VAL A 296 -10.80 9.78 -16.84
N ASP A 297 -12.10 9.51 -16.98
CA ASP A 297 -12.78 9.40 -18.29
C ASP A 297 -12.67 10.69 -19.11
N ALA A 298 -12.82 11.85 -18.46
CA ALA A 298 -12.67 13.14 -19.12
C ALA A 298 -11.28 13.37 -19.71
N GLN A 299 -10.25 12.71 -19.19
CA GLN A 299 -8.86 12.83 -19.60
C GLN A 299 -8.31 11.57 -20.30
N ILE A 300 -9.16 10.62 -20.65
CA ILE A 300 -8.75 9.33 -21.25
C ILE A 300 -7.94 9.49 -22.54
N GLY A 301 -8.10 10.61 -23.24
CA GLY A 301 -7.32 10.98 -24.42
C GLY A 301 -5.81 11.05 -24.18
N LEU A 302 -5.36 11.31 -22.93
CA LEU A 302 -3.94 11.27 -22.56
C LEU A 302 -3.40 9.83 -22.62
N MET A 303 -4.18 8.87 -22.15
CA MET A 303 -3.83 7.45 -22.26
C MET A 303 -3.70 7.02 -23.72
N HIS A 304 -4.67 7.40 -24.57
CA HIS A 304 -4.62 7.11 -26.01
C HIS A 304 -3.39 7.77 -26.67
N ARG A 305 -3.04 9.00 -26.29
CA ARG A 305 -1.83 9.69 -26.77
C ARG A 305 -0.56 8.95 -26.37
N TYR A 306 -0.48 8.46 -25.12
CA TYR A 306 0.64 7.66 -24.65
C TYR A 306 0.78 6.35 -25.42
N LEU A 307 -0.32 5.65 -25.69
CA LEU A 307 -0.31 4.42 -26.49
C LEU A 307 0.18 4.65 -27.92
N ARG A 308 -0.19 5.79 -28.56
CA ARG A 308 0.38 6.19 -29.85
C ARG A 308 1.89 6.39 -29.78
N LEU A 309 2.38 7.05 -28.73
CA LEU A 309 3.82 7.22 -28.52
C LEU A 309 4.52 5.87 -28.40
N ARG A 310 3.99 4.96 -27.58
CA ARG A 310 4.54 3.59 -27.42
C ARG A 310 4.63 2.86 -28.76
N LYS A 311 3.57 2.90 -29.56
CA LYS A 311 3.55 2.30 -30.90
C LYS A 311 4.70 2.80 -31.77
N ARG A 312 4.95 4.14 -31.78
CA ARG A 312 6.05 4.76 -32.53
C ARG A 312 7.41 4.35 -31.98
N ALA A 313 7.60 4.45 -30.65
CA ALA A 313 8.86 4.14 -29.99
C ALA A 313 9.28 2.67 -30.21
N LEU A 314 8.33 1.75 -30.14
CA LEU A 314 8.55 0.33 -30.40
C LEU A 314 8.60 -0.02 -31.89
N SER A 315 8.41 0.95 -32.80
CA SER A 315 8.40 0.74 -34.26
C SER A 315 7.43 -0.37 -34.70
N LEU A 316 6.27 -0.47 -34.03
CA LEU A 316 5.29 -1.54 -34.30
C LEU A 316 4.27 -1.09 -35.36
N PRO A 317 3.88 -1.96 -36.31
CA PRO A 317 2.83 -1.65 -37.28
C PRO A 317 1.45 -1.53 -36.62
N GLU A 318 1.22 -2.29 -35.56
CA GLU A 318 0.05 -2.24 -34.66
C GLU A 318 0.51 -2.54 -33.24
N LEU A 319 -0.17 -1.93 -32.26
CA LEU A 319 0.00 -2.22 -30.84
C LEU A 319 -1.05 -3.26 -30.42
N ARG A 320 -0.63 -4.31 -29.74
CA ARG A 320 -1.48 -5.35 -29.14
C ARG A 320 -1.43 -5.26 -27.64
N MET A 321 -2.36 -5.92 -26.93
CA MET A 321 -2.40 -5.92 -25.46
C MET A 321 -1.09 -6.43 -24.84
N TYR A 322 -0.45 -7.41 -25.47
CA TYR A 322 0.84 -7.95 -25.03
C TYR A 322 2.05 -7.04 -25.30
N ASP A 323 1.88 -5.93 -26.04
CA ASP A 323 2.93 -4.92 -26.28
C ASP A 323 2.85 -3.75 -25.27
N VAL A 324 1.79 -3.69 -24.46
CA VAL A 324 1.55 -2.54 -23.58
C VAL A 324 2.55 -2.43 -22.43
N TYR A 325 3.13 -3.55 -22.01
CA TYR A 325 4.11 -3.60 -20.91
C TYR A 325 5.57 -3.61 -21.39
N THR A 326 5.79 -3.71 -22.71
CA THR A 326 7.13 -3.76 -23.27
C THR A 326 7.88 -2.45 -22.98
N PRO A 327 9.08 -2.47 -22.40
CA PRO A 327 9.89 -1.26 -22.23
C PRO A 327 10.13 -0.57 -23.59
N ILE A 328 9.96 0.76 -23.62
CA ILE A 328 10.27 1.56 -24.84
C ILE A 328 11.74 1.92 -24.95
N THR A 329 12.52 1.65 -23.90
CA THR A 329 13.99 1.76 -23.83
C THR A 329 14.53 0.49 -23.25
N GLY A 330 15.84 0.23 -23.46
CA GLY A 330 16.55 -0.78 -22.66
C GLY A 330 16.44 -0.48 -21.15
N ALA A 331 16.61 -1.51 -20.32
CA ALA A 331 16.76 -1.31 -18.89
C ALA A 331 17.93 -0.34 -18.64
N SER A 332 17.79 0.51 -17.62
CA SER A 332 18.92 1.33 -17.19
C SER A 332 19.96 0.41 -16.55
N ASP A 333 21.14 0.31 -17.15
CA ASP A 333 22.30 -0.38 -16.56
C ASP A 333 22.98 0.47 -15.47
N ARG A 334 22.39 1.62 -15.12
CA ARG A 334 22.95 2.53 -14.12
C ARG A 334 22.92 1.90 -12.74
N VAL A 335 24.09 1.70 -12.18
CA VAL A 335 24.28 1.29 -10.81
C VAL A 335 24.13 2.52 -9.92
N ILE A 336 23.21 2.47 -8.95
CA ILE A 336 23.04 3.50 -7.92
C ILE A 336 23.43 2.88 -6.59
N THR A 337 24.63 3.17 -6.12
CA THR A 337 25.10 2.72 -4.80
C THR A 337 24.24 3.34 -3.69
N TYR A 338 24.19 2.70 -2.53
CA TYR A 338 23.42 3.25 -1.39
C TYR A 338 23.79 4.69 -1.02
N PRO A 339 25.09 5.09 -0.93
CA PRO A 339 25.44 6.48 -0.69
C PRO A 339 24.92 7.44 -1.76
N GLN A 340 24.89 7.02 -3.03
CA GLN A 340 24.31 7.84 -4.11
C GLN A 340 22.79 7.95 -3.95
N ALA A 341 22.09 6.85 -3.60
CA ALA A 341 20.66 6.89 -3.32
C ALA A 341 20.34 7.84 -2.17
N VAL A 342 21.10 7.78 -1.07
CA VAL A 342 20.97 8.73 0.05
C VAL A 342 21.14 10.18 -0.44
N GLY A 343 22.12 10.46 -1.31
CA GLY A 343 22.32 11.76 -1.93
C GLY A 343 21.08 12.23 -2.70
N TYR A 344 20.58 11.43 -3.64
CA TYR A 344 19.38 11.76 -4.43
C TYR A 344 18.13 11.96 -3.57
N ILE A 345 17.94 11.13 -2.56
CA ILE A 345 16.82 11.25 -1.63
C ILE A 345 16.90 12.55 -0.84
N ARG A 346 18.06 12.88 -0.28
CA ARG A 346 18.25 14.13 0.46
C ARG A 346 18.06 15.37 -0.41
N GLU A 347 18.62 15.37 -1.62
CA GLU A 347 18.50 16.48 -2.56
C GLU A 347 17.06 16.63 -3.05
N GLY A 348 16.40 15.54 -3.46
CA GLY A 348 15.02 15.55 -3.92
C GLY A 348 14.02 15.97 -2.83
N LEU A 349 14.27 15.58 -1.58
CA LEU A 349 13.40 15.94 -0.45
C LEU A 349 13.80 17.26 0.24
N SER A 350 14.84 17.94 -0.23
CA SER A 350 15.30 19.22 0.37
C SER A 350 14.22 20.31 0.37
N VAL A 351 13.29 20.26 -0.56
CA VAL A 351 12.14 21.16 -0.65
C VAL A 351 11.20 21.04 0.57
N LEU A 352 11.23 19.93 1.31
CA LEU A 352 10.46 19.71 2.55
C LEU A 352 11.06 20.39 3.78
N GLY A 353 12.24 21.02 3.64
CA GLY A 353 12.88 21.84 4.66
C GLY A 353 13.76 21.08 5.67
N GLY A 354 14.53 21.83 6.45
CA GLY A 354 15.57 21.28 7.33
C GLY A 354 15.03 20.30 8.38
N ARG A 355 13.86 20.56 8.97
CA ARG A 355 13.27 19.65 9.97
C ARG A 355 13.02 18.25 9.39
N TYR A 356 12.49 18.16 8.16
CA TYR A 356 12.26 16.87 7.50
C TYR A 356 13.59 16.16 7.19
N LEU A 357 14.59 16.91 6.73
CA LEU A 357 15.93 16.37 6.45
C LEU A 357 16.64 15.89 7.71
N ASP A 358 16.51 16.60 8.84
CA ASP A 358 17.11 16.18 10.11
C ASP A 358 16.50 14.85 10.59
N ASP A 359 15.17 14.65 10.44
CA ASP A 359 14.51 13.41 10.80
C ASP A 359 14.83 12.29 9.79
N LEU A 360 15.00 12.62 8.50
CA LEU A 360 15.49 11.70 7.47
C LEU A 360 16.92 11.20 7.77
N ASP A 361 17.82 12.09 8.21
CA ASP A 361 19.19 11.74 8.59
C ASP A 361 19.26 10.80 9.79
N ARG A 362 18.28 10.89 10.70
CA ARG A 362 18.13 9.91 11.78
C ARG A 362 17.82 8.52 11.23
N ALA A 363 16.92 8.43 10.23
CA ALA A 363 16.60 7.15 9.62
C ALA A 363 17.83 6.49 8.99
N PHE A 364 18.70 7.27 8.34
CA PHE A 364 19.93 6.76 7.74
C PHE A 364 21.03 6.39 8.76
N SER A 365 21.07 7.05 9.92
CA SER A 365 22.21 6.94 10.87
C SER A 365 21.90 6.19 12.15
N GLN A 366 20.63 5.98 12.51
CA GLN A 366 20.25 5.43 13.82
C GLN A 366 19.70 3.99 13.76
N GLY A 367 20.01 3.27 12.68
CA GLY A 367 19.65 1.85 12.58
C GLY A 367 18.15 1.59 12.34
N TRP A 368 17.49 2.45 11.53
CA TRP A 368 16.12 2.21 11.14
C TRP A 368 16.01 1.22 9.96
N ILE A 369 17.09 1.06 9.15
CA ILE A 369 17.06 0.39 7.86
C ILE A 369 17.86 -0.91 7.89
N ASP A 370 17.23 -2.04 7.57
CA ASP A 370 17.87 -3.30 7.22
C ASP A 370 17.97 -3.40 5.70
N LEU A 371 19.15 -3.06 5.16
CA LEU A 371 19.31 -2.62 3.79
C LEU A 371 19.44 -3.77 2.78
N TYR A 372 20.42 -4.65 2.99
CA TYR A 372 20.81 -5.63 1.96
C TYR A 372 20.13 -6.99 2.16
N GLU A 373 19.99 -7.72 1.05
CA GLU A 373 19.55 -9.10 1.05
C GLU A 373 20.55 -9.99 1.80
N ASN A 374 20.04 -10.95 2.56
CA ASN A 374 20.81 -12.04 3.14
C ASN A 374 20.03 -13.35 3.05
N VAL A 375 20.74 -14.47 3.23
CA VAL A 375 20.12 -15.82 3.20
C VAL A 375 18.92 -15.88 4.16
N ASN A 376 17.79 -16.40 3.66
CA ASN A 376 16.52 -16.59 4.38
C ASN A 376 15.80 -15.30 4.84
N LYS A 377 16.26 -14.11 4.46
CA LYS A 377 15.58 -12.85 4.72
C LYS A 377 14.25 -12.78 3.96
N THR A 378 13.25 -12.14 4.54
CA THR A 378 11.97 -11.87 3.86
C THR A 378 12.19 -11.00 2.61
N HIS A 379 11.56 -11.40 1.51
CA HIS A 379 11.64 -10.69 0.22
C HIS A 379 10.82 -9.39 0.22
N GLY A 380 11.13 -8.51 -0.74
CA GLY A 380 10.45 -7.22 -0.93
C GLY A 380 11.00 -6.13 -0.03
N ALA A 381 10.20 -5.12 0.22
CA ALA A 381 10.47 -4.00 1.11
C ALA A 381 9.21 -3.66 1.92
N TYR A 382 9.39 -3.10 3.10
CA TYR A 382 8.31 -2.54 3.91
C TYR A 382 8.84 -1.58 4.96
N SER A 383 7.98 -0.68 5.42
CA SER A 383 8.18 0.12 6.63
C SER A 383 7.21 -0.33 7.73
N TRP A 384 7.69 -0.38 8.97
CA TRP A 384 6.88 -0.69 10.14
C TRP A 384 7.12 0.35 11.23
N GLY A 385 6.09 1.13 11.55
CA GLY A 385 6.12 2.08 12.65
C GLY A 385 5.36 1.54 13.84
N THR A 386 6.04 1.40 14.99
CA THR A 386 5.39 1.08 16.27
C THR A 386 5.29 2.32 17.13
N TYR A 387 4.26 2.40 17.98
CA TYR A 387 4.03 3.59 18.81
C TYR A 387 5.14 3.85 19.83
N LEU A 388 5.74 2.78 20.39
CA LEU A 388 6.73 2.86 21.47
C LEU A 388 8.19 2.90 20.98
N SER A 389 8.43 2.87 19.67
CA SER A 389 9.77 2.89 19.09
C SER A 389 9.82 3.79 17.86
N HIS A 390 11.02 4.00 17.32
CA HIS A 390 11.15 4.58 15.98
C HIS A 390 10.67 3.58 14.92
N PRO A 391 10.34 4.02 13.70
CA PRO A 391 10.02 3.12 12.61
C PRO A 391 11.22 2.28 12.16
N TYR A 392 10.92 1.17 11.49
CA TYR A 392 11.91 0.27 10.90
C TYR A 392 11.58 0.03 9.43
N ILE A 393 12.61 -0.13 8.61
CA ILE A 393 12.49 -0.39 7.17
C ILE A 393 13.26 -1.66 6.84
N LEU A 394 12.61 -2.62 6.17
CA LEU A 394 13.26 -3.76 5.56
C LEU A 394 13.42 -3.49 4.07
N MET A 395 14.63 -3.70 3.53
CA MET A 395 14.96 -3.60 2.12
C MET A 395 15.72 -4.85 1.64
N ASN A 396 15.76 -5.05 0.33
CA ASN A 396 16.65 -5.98 -0.35
C ASN A 396 17.34 -5.22 -1.50
N TYR A 397 18.15 -4.23 -1.14
CA TYR A 397 18.75 -3.24 -2.05
C TYR A 397 19.77 -3.88 -2.99
N GLN A 398 19.61 -3.69 -4.31
CA GLN A 398 20.44 -4.27 -5.38
C GLN A 398 21.10 -3.22 -6.27
N SER A 399 21.24 -2.00 -5.79
CA SER A 399 21.90 -0.87 -6.47
C SER A 399 21.29 -0.47 -7.82
N ARG A 400 19.97 -0.54 -7.93
CA ARG A 400 19.20 -0.10 -9.11
C ARG A 400 18.51 1.23 -8.83
N VAL A 401 18.10 1.93 -9.91
CA VAL A 401 17.25 3.13 -9.80
C VAL A 401 15.97 2.84 -9.02
N ASP A 402 15.36 1.68 -9.28
CA ASP A 402 14.14 1.24 -8.62
C ASP A 402 14.32 1.07 -7.11
N ASP A 403 15.47 0.57 -6.68
CA ASP A 403 15.74 0.39 -5.26
C ASP A 403 15.89 1.74 -4.53
N ALA A 404 16.48 2.73 -5.20
CA ALA A 404 16.57 4.08 -4.64
C ALA A 404 15.19 4.74 -4.48
N LEU A 405 14.29 4.53 -5.44
CA LEU A 405 12.91 5.02 -5.37
C LEU A 405 12.09 4.26 -4.34
N THR A 406 12.27 2.92 -4.24
CA THR A 406 11.65 2.10 -3.19
C THR A 406 12.13 2.56 -1.81
N LEU A 407 13.42 2.85 -1.63
CA LEU A 407 13.93 3.40 -0.37
C LEU A 407 13.29 4.75 -0.04
N ALA A 408 13.12 5.65 -1.02
CA ALA A 408 12.42 6.92 -0.82
C ALA A 408 10.96 6.71 -0.42
N HIS A 409 10.29 5.72 -1.00
CA HIS A 409 8.93 5.30 -0.70
C HIS A 409 8.81 4.82 0.76
N GLU A 410 9.63 3.86 1.17
CA GLU A 410 9.61 3.31 2.54
C GLU A 410 9.96 4.37 3.60
N LEU A 411 10.87 5.30 3.27
CA LEU A 411 11.16 6.45 4.12
C LEU A 411 9.95 7.38 4.26
N GLY A 412 9.10 7.49 3.23
CA GLY A 412 7.84 8.23 3.32
C GLY A 412 6.90 7.62 4.37
N HIS A 413 6.71 6.32 4.35
CA HIS A 413 5.95 5.59 5.37
C HIS A 413 6.58 5.74 6.76
N ALA A 414 7.90 5.55 6.87
CA ALA A 414 8.61 5.65 8.13
C ALA A 414 8.44 7.05 8.77
N LEU A 415 8.61 8.12 7.99
CA LEU A 415 8.45 9.47 8.50
C LEU A 415 6.98 9.82 8.78
N HIS A 416 6.01 9.30 8.03
CA HIS A 416 4.60 9.43 8.35
C HIS A 416 4.30 8.83 9.74
N SER A 417 4.69 7.58 9.96
CA SER A 417 4.52 6.92 11.26
C SER A 417 5.28 7.65 12.38
N TYR A 418 6.50 8.12 12.10
CA TYR A 418 7.29 8.88 13.07
C TYR A 418 6.64 10.19 13.49
N TYR A 419 6.13 10.98 12.52
CA TYR A 419 5.41 12.23 12.82
C TYR A 419 4.09 11.97 13.54
N THR A 420 3.34 10.95 13.12
CA THR A 420 2.12 10.53 13.79
C THR A 420 2.38 10.17 15.24
N ASN A 421 3.28 9.24 15.53
CA ASN A 421 3.54 8.73 16.87
C ASN A 421 4.12 9.80 17.82
N LYS A 422 4.84 10.77 17.27
CA LYS A 422 5.38 11.89 18.03
C LYS A 422 4.32 12.92 18.46
N ASN A 423 3.23 13.04 17.71
CA ASN A 423 2.24 14.12 17.90
C ASN A 423 0.87 13.61 18.36
N GLN A 424 0.57 12.32 18.21
CA GLN A 424 -0.73 11.73 18.56
C GLN A 424 -0.65 10.82 19.78
N ALA A 425 -1.76 10.70 20.51
CA ALA A 425 -1.94 9.62 21.48
C ALA A 425 -2.10 8.28 20.74
N TYR A 426 -1.84 7.17 21.45
CA TYR A 426 -1.88 5.83 20.87
C TYR A 426 -3.18 5.54 20.09
N ILE A 427 -4.32 5.93 20.61
CA ILE A 427 -5.63 5.74 19.94
C ILE A 427 -5.67 6.34 18.52
N ASN A 428 -4.87 7.36 18.25
CA ASN A 428 -4.79 8.06 16.97
C ASN A 428 -3.44 7.77 16.23
N SER A 429 -2.67 6.78 16.67
CA SER A 429 -1.36 6.48 16.06
C SER A 429 -1.46 5.73 14.74
N GLU A 430 -2.58 5.08 14.49
CA GLU A 430 -2.83 4.35 13.25
C GLU A 430 -3.66 5.21 12.29
N TYR A 431 -3.12 5.46 11.09
CA TYR A 431 -3.84 6.14 10.02
C TYR A 431 -4.46 5.13 9.06
N LYS A 432 -5.57 5.52 8.42
CA LYS A 432 -6.31 4.65 7.51
C LYS A 432 -5.52 4.36 6.23
N ILE A 433 -5.73 3.16 5.66
CA ILE A 433 -5.10 2.72 4.39
C ILE A 433 -5.35 3.73 3.27
N PHE A 434 -6.50 4.39 3.27
CA PHE A 434 -6.86 5.43 2.29
C PHE A 434 -5.79 6.53 2.13
N VAL A 435 -5.05 6.86 3.19
CA VAL A 435 -3.99 7.88 3.19
C VAL A 435 -2.58 7.31 3.38
N ALA A 436 -2.47 6.01 3.60
CA ALA A 436 -1.18 5.38 3.92
C ALA A 436 -0.12 5.61 2.83
N GLU A 437 -0.52 5.49 1.55
CA GLU A 437 0.39 5.63 0.40
C GLU A 437 0.67 7.09 -0.01
N VAL A 438 0.04 8.06 0.63
CA VAL A 438 0.22 9.48 0.25
C VAL A 438 1.64 9.94 0.56
N ALA A 439 2.14 9.65 1.75
CA ALA A 439 3.47 10.09 2.17
C ALA A 439 4.59 9.40 1.38
N SER A 440 4.47 8.10 1.16
CA SER A 440 5.42 7.30 0.37
C SER A 440 5.49 7.78 -1.07
N THR A 441 4.33 8.03 -1.69
CA THR A 441 4.23 8.51 -3.08
C THR A 441 4.71 9.96 -3.23
N VAL A 442 4.51 10.83 -2.24
CA VAL A 442 5.09 12.19 -2.23
C VAL A 442 6.62 12.13 -2.26
N ASN A 443 7.23 11.32 -1.39
CA ASN A 443 8.68 11.16 -1.37
C ASN A 443 9.20 10.59 -2.71
N GLU A 444 8.61 9.50 -3.19
CA GLU A 444 9.01 8.88 -4.46
C GLU A 444 8.89 9.88 -5.62
N SER A 445 7.80 10.64 -5.68
CA SER A 445 7.56 11.62 -6.75
C SER A 445 8.58 12.76 -6.74
N LEU A 446 8.90 13.31 -5.57
CA LEU A 446 9.89 14.38 -5.42
C LEU A 446 11.29 13.91 -5.80
N VAL A 447 11.68 12.70 -5.36
CA VAL A 447 12.99 12.11 -5.67
C VAL A 447 13.09 11.76 -7.15
N LEU A 448 12.07 11.11 -7.73
CA LEU A 448 12.05 10.78 -9.16
C LEU A 448 12.15 12.03 -10.02
N GLU A 449 11.40 13.08 -9.68
CA GLU A 449 11.47 14.35 -10.41
C GLU A 449 12.87 14.99 -10.31
N HIS A 450 13.47 14.97 -9.12
CA HIS A 450 14.84 15.45 -8.94
C HIS A 450 15.83 14.68 -9.83
N ILE A 451 15.73 13.36 -9.90
CA ILE A 451 16.59 12.54 -10.75
C ILE A 451 16.36 12.87 -12.24
N ILE A 452 15.09 13.03 -12.68
CA ILE A 452 14.75 13.41 -14.07
C ILE A 452 15.38 14.77 -14.44
N GLN A 453 15.29 15.76 -13.54
CA GLN A 453 15.82 17.11 -13.80
C GLN A 453 17.35 17.14 -13.91
N ASN A 454 18.05 16.23 -13.22
CA ASN A 454 19.51 16.14 -13.19
C ASN A 454 20.06 15.00 -14.08
N ALA A 455 19.22 14.38 -14.90
CA ALA A 455 19.67 13.35 -15.85
C ALA A 455 20.33 14.04 -17.06
N ASP A 456 21.63 13.86 -17.21
CA ASP A 456 22.42 14.41 -18.34
C ASP A 456 22.28 13.56 -19.61
N ASP A 457 22.07 12.24 -19.46
CA ASP A 457 21.92 11.33 -20.60
C ASP A 457 20.48 11.29 -21.10
N ARG A 458 20.34 11.45 -22.45
CA ARG A 458 19.02 11.41 -23.09
C ARG A 458 18.31 10.05 -22.90
N ALA A 459 19.04 8.94 -22.96
CA ALA A 459 18.44 7.60 -22.82
C ALA A 459 17.94 7.39 -21.39
N GLU A 460 18.73 7.82 -20.39
CA GLU A 460 18.33 7.80 -18.98
C GLU A 460 17.06 8.65 -18.76
N LYS A 461 17.02 9.87 -19.31
CA LYS A 461 15.87 10.75 -19.17
C LYS A 461 14.60 10.14 -19.79
N ILE A 462 14.72 9.50 -20.96
CA ILE A 462 13.62 8.74 -21.59
C ILE A 462 13.15 7.61 -20.67
N TYR A 463 14.07 6.85 -20.08
CA TYR A 463 13.75 5.77 -19.15
C TYR A 463 12.97 6.27 -17.93
N LEU A 464 13.45 7.32 -17.27
CA LEU A 464 12.82 7.89 -16.07
C LEU A 464 11.44 8.50 -16.35
N LEU A 465 11.30 9.23 -17.46
CA LEU A 465 9.99 9.78 -17.88
C LEU A 465 9.01 8.65 -18.21
N ASN A 466 9.46 7.61 -18.91
CA ASN A 466 8.61 6.44 -19.16
C ASN A 466 8.19 5.75 -17.87
N ARG A 467 9.10 5.62 -16.88
CA ARG A 467 8.78 5.09 -15.57
C ARG A 467 7.68 5.90 -14.88
N LEU A 468 7.79 7.23 -14.83
CA LEU A 468 6.75 8.11 -14.28
C LEU A 468 5.39 7.89 -14.96
N LEU A 469 5.39 7.81 -16.29
CA LEU A 469 4.17 7.56 -17.05
C LEU A 469 3.58 6.19 -16.78
N GLU A 470 4.42 5.14 -16.67
CA GLU A 470 3.95 3.79 -16.33
C GLU A 470 3.41 3.68 -14.90
N THR A 471 4.02 4.38 -13.93
CA THR A 471 3.50 4.47 -12.57
C THR A 471 2.10 5.09 -12.56
N ILE A 472 1.92 6.25 -13.20
CA ILE A 472 0.59 6.91 -13.27
C ILE A 472 -0.40 6.06 -14.07
N ARG A 473 0.01 5.46 -15.18
CA ARG A 473 -0.83 4.55 -15.98
C ARG A 473 -1.33 3.37 -15.14
N GLY A 474 -0.42 2.73 -14.39
CA GLY A 474 -0.72 1.54 -13.57
C GLY A 474 -1.55 1.85 -12.34
N THR A 475 -1.30 3.00 -11.69
CA THR A 475 -1.90 3.36 -10.41
C THR A 475 -3.13 4.25 -10.54
N LEU A 476 -3.23 5.08 -11.58
CA LEU A 476 -4.38 5.94 -11.79
C LEU A 476 -5.33 5.36 -12.87
N PHE A 477 -4.89 5.25 -14.13
CA PHE A 477 -5.79 4.82 -15.22
C PHE A 477 -6.27 3.38 -15.05
N ARG A 478 -5.34 2.44 -14.81
CA ARG A 478 -5.70 1.01 -14.68
C ARG A 478 -6.55 0.74 -13.44
N GLN A 479 -6.22 1.34 -12.30
CA GLN A 479 -6.98 1.11 -11.08
C GLN A 479 -8.37 1.75 -11.15
N THR A 480 -8.51 2.88 -11.84
CA THR A 480 -9.84 3.47 -12.10
C THR A 480 -10.67 2.58 -13.02
N MET A 481 -10.07 1.98 -14.05
CA MET A 481 -10.77 0.98 -14.89
C MET A 481 -11.26 -0.22 -14.05
N PHE A 482 -10.45 -0.70 -13.12
CA PHE A 482 -10.85 -1.77 -12.20
C PHE A 482 -11.95 -1.33 -11.25
N ALA A 483 -11.86 -0.12 -10.71
CA ALA A 483 -12.91 0.45 -9.87
C ALA A 483 -14.24 0.57 -10.63
N GLU A 484 -14.21 1.02 -11.87
CA GLU A 484 -15.41 1.07 -12.71
C GLU A 484 -16.00 -0.32 -12.95
N PHE A 485 -15.17 -1.33 -13.18
CA PHE A 485 -15.64 -2.71 -13.31
C PHE A 485 -16.29 -3.22 -12.02
N GLU A 486 -15.70 -2.97 -10.85
CA GLU A 486 -16.31 -3.31 -9.55
C GLU A 486 -17.68 -2.63 -9.40
N ARG A 487 -17.76 -1.33 -9.73
CA ARG A 487 -19.02 -0.57 -9.70
C ARG A 487 -20.10 -1.24 -10.57
N VAL A 488 -19.73 -1.66 -11.78
CA VAL A 488 -20.64 -2.32 -12.74
C VAL A 488 -21.12 -3.65 -12.19
N ILE A 489 -20.24 -4.55 -11.75
CA ILE A 489 -20.64 -5.91 -11.34
C ILE A 489 -21.46 -5.91 -10.04
N HIS A 490 -21.15 -5.02 -9.10
CA HIS A 490 -21.96 -4.87 -7.88
C HIS A 490 -23.34 -4.28 -8.17
N ASN A 491 -23.46 -3.34 -9.12
CA ASN A 491 -24.76 -2.84 -9.58
C ASN A 491 -25.58 -3.93 -10.27
N MET A 492 -24.96 -4.72 -11.18
CA MET A 492 -25.60 -5.87 -11.80
C MET A 492 -26.17 -6.85 -10.76
N ALA A 493 -25.40 -7.18 -9.73
CA ALA A 493 -25.83 -8.05 -8.64
C ALA A 493 -26.96 -7.43 -7.82
N ARG A 494 -26.91 -6.11 -7.55
CA ARG A 494 -27.97 -5.37 -6.86
C ARG A 494 -29.30 -5.46 -7.63
N GLU A 495 -29.25 -5.33 -8.95
CA GLU A 495 -30.42 -5.40 -9.85
C GLU A 495 -30.88 -6.83 -10.12
N GLY A 496 -30.17 -7.84 -9.60
CA GLY A 496 -30.53 -9.25 -9.75
C GLY A 496 -30.04 -9.92 -11.04
N ALA A 497 -29.16 -9.26 -11.78
CA ALA A 497 -28.52 -9.84 -12.96
C ALA A 497 -27.54 -10.98 -12.59
N ALA A 498 -27.41 -11.97 -13.48
CA ALA A 498 -26.50 -13.09 -13.27
C ALA A 498 -25.06 -12.69 -13.68
N LEU A 499 -24.10 -12.84 -12.75
CA LEU A 499 -22.69 -12.64 -12.99
C LEU A 499 -22.05 -13.91 -13.57
N THR A 500 -22.33 -14.18 -14.85
CA THR A 500 -21.73 -15.29 -15.60
C THR A 500 -20.38 -14.88 -16.19
N ALA A 501 -19.52 -15.84 -16.54
CA ALA A 501 -18.24 -15.55 -17.19
C ALA A 501 -18.41 -14.69 -18.45
N ASP A 502 -19.43 -14.97 -19.26
CA ASP A 502 -19.67 -14.23 -20.50
C ASP A 502 -20.19 -12.81 -20.21
N ALA A 503 -21.06 -12.61 -19.19
CA ALA A 503 -21.52 -11.29 -18.78
C ALA A 503 -20.37 -10.43 -18.21
N LEU A 504 -19.55 -11.01 -17.34
CA LEU A 504 -18.37 -10.35 -16.76
C LEU A 504 -17.38 -9.95 -17.86
N SER A 505 -17.09 -10.86 -18.79
CA SER A 505 -16.17 -10.58 -19.91
C SER A 505 -16.73 -9.53 -20.86
N ALA A 506 -18.04 -9.49 -21.11
CA ALA A 506 -18.65 -8.48 -21.94
C ALA A 506 -18.54 -7.07 -21.33
N GLU A 507 -18.78 -6.93 -20.01
CA GLU A 507 -18.63 -5.64 -19.34
C GLU A 507 -17.14 -5.23 -19.25
N TYR A 508 -16.24 -6.16 -18.91
CA TYR A 508 -14.82 -5.88 -18.87
C TYR A 508 -14.26 -5.43 -20.23
N LYS A 509 -14.69 -6.08 -21.32
CA LYS A 509 -14.27 -5.72 -22.69
C LYS A 509 -14.66 -4.28 -23.05
N LYS A 510 -15.87 -3.83 -22.66
CA LYS A 510 -16.30 -2.44 -22.89
C LYS A 510 -15.33 -1.44 -22.23
N LEU A 511 -14.89 -1.74 -21.02
CA LEU A 511 -13.96 -0.89 -20.29
C LEU A 511 -12.56 -0.89 -20.92
N VAL A 512 -12.08 -2.07 -21.34
CA VAL A 512 -10.80 -2.16 -22.07
C VAL A 512 -10.89 -1.37 -23.37
N ASP A 513 -11.95 -1.52 -24.16
CA ASP A 513 -12.12 -0.78 -25.42
C ASP A 513 -12.18 0.74 -25.18
N LYS A 514 -12.81 1.20 -24.08
CA LYS A 514 -12.84 2.60 -23.68
C LYS A 514 -11.44 3.11 -23.31
N HIS A 515 -10.73 2.42 -22.45
CA HIS A 515 -9.46 2.88 -21.91
C HIS A 515 -8.29 2.80 -22.90
N PHE A 516 -8.28 1.80 -23.79
CA PHE A 516 -7.23 1.61 -24.77
C PHE A 516 -7.56 2.23 -26.13
N GLY A 517 -8.84 2.47 -26.44
CA GLY A 517 -9.32 3.14 -27.64
C GLY A 517 -8.91 2.41 -28.94
N ALA A 518 -8.88 3.16 -30.04
CA ALA A 518 -8.48 2.63 -31.34
C ALA A 518 -6.96 2.46 -31.51
N GLU A 519 -6.17 2.86 -30.52
CA GLU A 519 -4.70 2.84 -30.60
C GLU A 519 -4.15 1.41 -30.43
N VAL A 520 -4.87 0.57 -29.70
CA VAL A 520 -4.52 -0.82 -29.47
C VAL A 520 -5.50 -1.71 -30.23
N ASN A 521 -4.97 -2.63 -31.02
CA ASN A 521 -5.76 -3.72 -31.55
C ASN A 521 -5.98 -4.72 -30.41
N VAL A 522 -7.10 -4.55 -29.71
CA VAL A 522 -7.41 -5.27 -28.49
C VAL A 522 -7.70 -6.74 -28.79
N ASN A 523 -6.89 -7.62 -28.23
CA ASN A 523 -7.11 -9.07 -28.30
C ASN A 523 -8.37 -9.46 -27.53
N ASP A 524 -9.18 -10.37 -28.06
CA ASP A 524 -10.43 -10.78 -27.42
C ASP A 524 -10.20 -11.46 -26.05
N GLU A 525 -9.07 -12.12 -25.88
CA GLU A 525 -8.68 -12.81 -24.63
C GLU A 525 -8.60 -11.87 -23.43
N ILE A 526 -8.26 -10.59 -23.64
CA ILE A 526 -8.17 -9.60 -22.57
C ILE A 526 -9.52 -9.36 -21.87
N ALA A 527 -10.61 -9.67 -22.54
CA ALA A 527 -11.94 -9.60 -21.93
C ALA A 527 -12.07 -10.45 -20.65
N MET A 528 -11.14 -11.41 -20.47
CA MET A 528 -11.09 -12.28 -19.29
C MET A 528 -10.09 -11.80 -18.23
N GLU A 529 -9.46 -10.64 -18.37
CA GLU A 529 -8.48 -10.17 -17.40
C GLU A 529 -9.05 -10.05 -15.96
N TRP A 530 -10.35 -9.79 -15.82
CA TRP A 530 -11.03 -9.80 -14.52
C TRP A 530 -10.81 -11.09 -13.73
N ALA A 531 -10.62 -12.23 -14.42
CA ALA A 531 -10.45 -13.54 -13.80
C ALA A 531 -9.10 -13.71 -13.07
N ARG A 532 -8.13 -12.86 -13.36
CA ARG A 532 -6.78 -12.90 -12.76
C ARG A 532 -6.53 -11.81 -11.71
N ILE A 533 -7.52 -11.02 -11.35
CA ILE A 533 -7.36 -9.88 -10.44
C ILE A 533 -7.90 -10.26 -9.05
N PRO A 534 -7.03 -10.61 -8.09
CA PRO A 534 -7.46 -11.02 -6.75
C PRO A 534 -8.14 -9.89 -5.98
N HIS A 535 -7.83 -8.63 -6.30
CA HIS A 535 -8.41 -7.46 -5.65
C HIS A 535 -9.94 -7.40 -5.73
N PHE A 536 -10.58 -8.01 -6.74
CA PHE A 536 -12.04 -8.04 -6.86
C PHE A 536 -12.74 -8.88 -5.77
N TYR A 537 -11.97 -9.62 -4.95
CA TYR A 537 -12.48 -10.30 -3.75
C TYR A 537 -12.41 -9.41 -2.48
N ARG A 538 -11.79 -8.23 -2.59
CA ARG A 538 -11.79 -7.14 -1.59
C ARG A 538 -12.54 -5.96 -2.17
N ALA A 539 -13.86 -5.97 -2.01
CA ALA A 539 -14.76 -5.03 -2.69
C ALA A 539 -14.39 -3.56 -2.45
N PHE A 540 -14.35 -2.80 -3.52
CA PHE A 540 -14.10 -1.35 -3.54
C PHE A 540 -12.79 -0.91 -2.88
N TYR A 541 -11.75 -1.74 -3.00
CA TYR A 541 -10.43 -1.42 -2.47
C TYR A 541 -9.57 -0.62 -3.48
N VAL A 542 -9.62 -0.99 -4.76
CA VAL A 542 -8.63 -0.51 -5.75
C VAL A 542 -8.68 0.98 -6.07
N TYR A 543 -9.82 1.65 -5.85
CA TYR A 543 -9.94 3.09 -6.08
C TYR A 543 -8.98 3.90 -5.19
N GLN A 544 -8.60 3.37 -4.03
CA GLN A 544 -7.68 4.00 -3.08
C GLN A 544 -6.28 4.20 -3.66
N TYR A 545 -5.84 3.34 -4.58
CA TYR A 545 -4.60 3.56 -5.33
C TYR A 545 -4.68 4.83 -6.19
N ALA A 546 -5.80 5.00 -6.90
CA ALA A 546 -5.98 6.15 -7.79
C ALA A 546 -6.18 7.47 -7.01
N THR A 547 -6.94 7.46 -5.91
CA THR A 547 -7.10 8.64 -5.04
C THR A 547 -5.79 8.96 -4.32
N GLY A 548 -5.04 7.96 -3.87
CA GLY A 548 -3.76 8.12 -3.19
C GLY A 548 -2.71 8.80 -4.06
N ILE A 549 -2.48 8.30 -5.28
CA ILE A 549 -1.53 8.92 -6.21
C ILE A 549 -1.98 10.33 -6.63
N SER A 550 -3.30 10.54 -6.81
CA SER A 550 -3.84 11.86 -7.14
C SER A 550 -3.59 12.87 -6.01
N ALA A 551 -3.80 12.46 -4.77
CA ALA A 551 -3.51 13.27 -3.59
C ALA A 551 -2.01 13.57 -3.47
N ALA A 552 -1.15 12.59 -3.61
CA ALA A 552 0.30 12.75 -3.51
C ALA A 552 0.85 13.71 -4.58
N LEU A 553 0.45 13.55 -5.84
CA LEU A 553 0.87 14.43 -6.93
C LEU A 553 0.31 15.86 -6.76
N SER A 554 -0.90 16.01 -6.21
CA SER A 554 -1.46 17.32 -5.88
C SER A 554 -0.65 18.00 -4.77
N ILE A 555 -0.28 17.28 -3.70
CA ILE A 555 0.59 17.78 -2.62
C ILE A 555 1.95 18.20 -3.20
N THR A 556 2.60 17.35 -4.00
CA THR A 556 3.90 17.64 -4.63
C THR A 556 3.86 18.91 -5.47
N ARG A 557 2.81 19.09 -6.29
CA ARG A 557 2.61 20.31 -7.08
C ARG A 557 2.45 21.55 -6.21
N ARG A 558 1.66 21.47 -5.13
CA ARG A 558 1.45 22.57 -4.18
C ARG A 558 2.74 22.94 -3.45
N ILE A 559 3.52 21.96 -2.99
CA ILE A 559 4.82 22.20 -2.36
C ILE A 559 5.73 23.01 -3.29
N LYS A 560 5.76 22.67 -4.58
CA LYS A 560 6.57 23.37 -5.58
C LYS A 560 6.04 24.78 -5.91
N ALA A 561 4.74 24.96 -5.95
CA ALA A 561 4.12 26.22 -6.33
C ALA A 561 4.05 27.22 -5.16
N GLU A 562 3.78 26.75 -3.95
CA GLU A 562 3.50 27.58 -2.78
C GLU A 562 4.68 27.64 -1.79
N GLY A 563 5.63 26.66 -1.85
CA GLY A 563 6.78 26.59 -0.96
C GLY A 563 6.42 26.27 0.49
N ALA A 564 7.06 26.95 1.43
CA ALA A 564 6.95 26.67 2.86
C ALA A 564 5.51 26.54 3.41
N PRO A 565 4.51 27.34 3.03
CA PRO A 565 3.15 27.16 3.52
C PRO A 565 2.54 25.80 3.16
N ALA A 566 2.83 25.27 1.96
CA ALA A 566 2.35 23.93 1.57
C ALA A 566 3.13 22.82 2.29
N VAL A 567 4.42 23.01 2.51
CA VAL A 567 5.24 22.09 3.32
C VAL A 567 4.69 21.99 4.75
N GLU A 568 4.35 23.10 5.38
CA GLU A 568 3.77 23.10 6.73
C GLU A 568 2.47 22.31 6.80
N ARG A 569 1.54 22.55 5.88
CA ARG A 569 0.30 21.77 5.80
C ARG A 569 0.54 20.28 5.58
N TYR A 570 1.54 19.93 4.76
CA TYR A 570 1.92 18.54 4.54
C TYR A 570 2.49 17.89 5.82
N LEU A 571 3.36 18.60 6.55
CA LEU A 571 3.89 18.09 7.83
C LEU A 571 2.80 17.98 8.91
N GLU A 572 1.82 18.88 8.93
CA GLU A 572 0.63 18.77 9.78
C GLU A 572 -0.21 17.53 9.43
N PHE A 573 -0.37 17.23 8.14
CA PHE A 573 -1.01 16.00 7.68
C PHE A 573 -0.28 14.76 8.18
N LEU A 574 1.06 14.68 8.04
CA LEU A 574 1.87 13.57 8.55
C LEU A 574 1.75 13.41 10.08
N ALA A 575 1.58 14.51 10.78
CA ALA A 575 1.40 14.53 12.24
C ALA A 575 -0.04 14.19 12.69
N GLY A 576 -0.98 14.11 11.75
CA GLY A 576 -2.40 13.94 12.03
C GLY A 576 -2.79 12.52 12.47
N GLY A 577 -2.10 11.51 11.94
CA GLY A 577 -2.44 10.10 12.20
C GLY A 577 -3.91 9.78 11.94
N GLY A 578 -4.55 9.10 12.86
CA GLY A 578 -5.99 8.79 12.86
C GLY A 578 -6.84 9.75 13.71
N SER A 579 -6.41 11.01 13.87
CA SER A 579 -7.12 12.00 14.71
C SER A 579 -8.38 12.58 14.06
N ASP A 580 -8.59 12.30 12.79
CA ASP A 580 -9.74 12.74 11.99
C ASP A 580 -9.97 11.81 10.82
N TYR A 581 -11.09 11.98 10.11
CA TYR A 581 -11.37 11.22 8.89
C TYR A 581 -10.35 11.50 7.78
N PRO A 582 -9.99 10.52 6.95
CA PRO A 582 -8.98 10.63 5.90
C PRO A 582 -9.17 11.84 4.97
N LEU A 583 -10.42 12.12 4.57
CA LEU A 583 -10.74 13.25 3.70
C LEU A 583 -10.46 14.60 4.36
N GLU A 584 -10.74 14.73 5.66
CA GLU A 584 -10.50 15.97 6.40
C GLU A 584 -9.01 16.20 6.63
N LEU A 585 -8.23 15.12 6.86
CA LEU A 585 -6.78 15.19 6.93
C LEU A 585 -6.17 15.65 5.60
N LEU A 586 -6.64 15.10 4.47
CA LEU A 586 -6.19 15.53 3.13
C LEU A 586 -6.56 16.98 2.83
N LYS A 587 -7.76 17.44 3.22
CA LYS A 587 -8.14 18.85 3.06
C LYS A 587 -7.21 19.80 3.82
N ARG A 588 -6.74 19.41 5.01
CA ARG A 588 -5.73 20.20 5.75
C ARG A 588 -4.42 20.27 4.98
N ALA A 589 -4.02 19.20 4.28
CA ALA A 589 -2.89 19.21 3.36
C ALA A 589 -3.14 20.04 2.09
N GLY A 590 -4.34 20.57 1.89
CA GLY A 590 -4.74 21.33 0.72
C GLY A 590 -5.32 20.49 -0.42
N VAL A 591 -5.67 19.23 -0.17
CA VAL A 591 -6.21 18.30 -1.18
C VAL A 591 -7.67 17.99 -0.86
N ASP A 592 -8.58 18.44 -1.71
CA ASP A 592 -10.02 18.16 -1.58
C ASP A 592 -10.48 17.19 -2.67
N LEU A 593 -10.53 15.90 -2.31
CA LEU A 593 -11.03 14.82 -3.20
C LEU A 593 -12.54 14.91 -3.48
N THR A 594 -13.27 15.81 -2.82
CA THR A 594 -14.66 16.11 -3.20
C THR A 594 -14.76 16.93 -4.48
N THR A 595 -13.63 17.38 -5.02
CA THR A 595 -13.50 18.09 -6.30
C THR A 595 -12.69 17.26 -7.31
N PRO A 596 -12.78 17.51 -8.61
CA PRO A 596 -11.95 16.82 -9.60
C PRO A 596 -10.48 17.28 -9.62
N GLU A 597 -10.14 18.41 -8.96
CA GLU A 597 -8.81 19.07 -9.03
C GLU A 597 -7.63 18.12 -8.75
N PRO A 598 -7.65 17.26 -7.70
CA PRO A 598 -6.50 16.38 -7.45
C PRO A 598 -6.24 15.39 -8.60
N VAL A 599 -7.30 14.82 -9.18
CA VAL A 599 -7.20 13.90 -10.32
C VAL A 599 -6.75 14.63 -11.57
N GLU A 600 -7.34 15.79 -11.87
CA GLU A 600 -6.93 16.66 -13.00
C GLU A 600 -5.47 17.10 -12.84
N GLY A 601 -5.03 17.37 -11.62
CA GLY A 601 -3.65 17.69 -11.30
C GLY A 601 -2.68 16.56 -11.64
N ALA A 602 -3.02 15.33 -11.27
CA ALA A 602 -2.24 14.15 -11.63
C ALA A 602 -2.19 13.94 -13.16
N MET A 603 -3.31 14.17 -13.85
CA MET A 603 -3.38 14.11 -15.31
C MET A 603 -2.53 15.20 -16.00
N GLN A 604 -2.39 16.39 -15.39
CA GLN A 604 -1.48 17.42 -15.88
C GLN A 604 -0.01 17.00 -15.77
N VAL A 605 0.37 16.34 -14.66
CA VAL A 605 1.72 15.75 -14.50
C VAL A 605 1.97 14.71 -15.60
N PHE A 606 1.02 13.79 -15.82
CA PHE A 606 1.12 12.81 -16.90
C PHE A 606 1.26 13.46 -18.27
N GLY A 607 0.42 14.46 -18.58
CA GLY A 607 0.44 15.16 -19.85
C GLY A 607 1.74 15.94 -20.11
N ALA A 608 2.32 16.54 -19.06
CA ALA A 608 3.60 17.23 -19.14
C ALA A 608 4.76 16.25 -19.41
N ALA A 609 4.85 15.17 -18.62
CA ALA A 609 5.85 14.13 -18.81
C ALA A 609 5.74 13.46 -20.19
N LEU A 610 4.51 13.21 -20.66
CA LEU A 610 4.26 12.68 -21.99
C LEU A 610 4.76 13.62 -23.10
N THR A 611 4.51 14.93 -22.97
CA THR A 611 4.98 15.92 -23.93
C THR A 611 6.51 16.00 -23.96
N GLU A 612 7.16 15.96 -22.80
CA GLU A 612 8.62 15.92 -22.70
C GLU A 612 9.20 14.64 -23.35
N LEU A 613 8.60 13.49 -23.07
CA LEU A 613 9.01 12.22 -23.66
C LEU A 613 8.84 12.20 -25.19
N GLU A 614 7.74 12.77 -25.71
CA GLU A 614 7.51 12.88 -27.17
C GLU A 614 8.58 13.72 -27.87
N ASN A 615 9.12 14.74 -27.20
CA ASN A 615 10.19 15.58 -27.74
C ASN A 615 11.56 14.88 -27.72
N LEU A 616 11.69 13.84 -26.91
CA LEU A 616 12.92 13.04 -26.79
C LEU A 616 12.92 11.80 -27.68
N ILE A 617 11.78 11.32 -28.18
CA ILE A 617 11.63 10.18 -29.08
C ILE A 617 11.42 10.64 -30.51
#